data_8fab83d78d609699dd995b5e6210a16a
#
_entry.id   8fab83d78d609699dd995b5e6210a16a
#
_cell.length_a   1.000
_cell.length_b   1.000
_cell.length_c   1.000
_cell.angle_alpha   90.00
_cell.angle_beta   90.00
_cell.angle_gamma   90.00
#
_symmetry.space_group_name_H-M   'P 1'
#
loop_
_entity.id
_entity.type
_entity.pdbx_description
1 polymer ?
#
loop_
_entity_poly.entity_id
_entity_poly.type
_entity_poly.pdbx_seq_one_letter_code
_entity_poly.pdbx_strand_id
1 'polypeptide(L)'
;MNRFFILILCIVSLGGLLFGFDMAVIAGALPLVKQFFGLTPNQEGIFVSSALIGCIVGVLFTGSFSDKYGRKPVLTVASILFLISAVGCGVSSTYLMLIIFRGIGGIGVGIASIVVPLYIAEISPSQFRGRAVTTYQLAITFGILIAYVSNYLLIQYLPSQNQGLWRVMFLVGAIPAILLSIGAYFVPESPRWLLKVGRN
;
A
#
# COMPACT_ATOMS: atom_id res chain seq x y z
N MET A 1 4.54 27.51 3.79
CA MET A 1 4.21 26.31 3.00
C MET A 1 2.79 26.46 2.49
N ASN A 2 2.55 26.36 1.17
CA ASN A 2 1.21 26.59 0.60
C ASN A 2 0.27 25.43 1.01
N ARG A 3 -0.98 25.73 1.38
CA ARG A 3 -2.00 24.73 1.78
C ARG A 3 -2.16 23.61 0.75
N PHE A 4 -2.07 23.96 -0.53
CA PHE A 4 -2.14 23.01 -1.64
C PHE A 4 -0.98 21.99 -1.62
N PHE A 5 0.25 22.44 -1.33
CA PHE A 5 1.39 21.53 -1.19
C PHE A 5 1.22 20.55 -0.04
N ILE A 6 0.72 20.99 1.11
CA ILE A 6 0.45 20.14 2.27
C ILE A 6 -0.60 19.08 1.91
N LEU A 7 -1.66 19.46 1.23
CA LEU A 7 -2.71 18.53 0.79
C LEU A 7 -2.14 17.43 -0.11
N ILE A 8 -1.35 17.81 -1.13
CA ILE A 8 -0.70 16.84 -2.02
C ILE A 8 0.21 15.90 -1.22
N LEU A 9 1.03 16.45 -0.32
CA LEU A 9 1.92 15.67 0.53
C LEU A 9 1.16 14.65 1.37
N CYS A 10 0.04 15.04 1.98
CA CYS A 10 -0.82 14.14 2.75
C CYS A 10 -1.40 13.03 1.87
N ILE A 11 -1.95 13.38 0.69
CA ILE A 11 -2.52 12.39 -0.24
C ILE A 11 -1.47 11.38 -0.66
N VAL A 12 -0.32 11.84 -1.12
CA VAL A 12 0.73 10.95 -1.64
C VAL A 12 1.33 10.09 -0.53
N SER A 13 1.42 10.63 0.70
CA SER A 13 1.90 9.88 1.87
C SER A 13 0.95 8.73 2.28
N LEU A 14 -0.32 8.73 1.85
CA LEU A 14 -1.20 7.55 2.00
C LEU A 14 -0.62 6.30 1.34
N GLY A 15 0.19 6.45 0.28
CA GLY A 15 0.92 5.31 -0.30
C GLY A 15 1.92 4.69 0.68
N GLY A 16 2.56 5.50 1.51
CA GLY A 16 3.40 5.03 2.62
C GLY A 16 2.58 4.35 3.73
N LEU A 17 1.44 4.95 4.09
CA LEU A 17 0.53 4.37 5.07
C LEU A 17 0.02 2.99 4.62
N LEU A 18 -0.36 2.84 3.36
CA LEU A 18 -0.76 1.54 2.78
C LEU A 18 0.36 0.52 2.80
N PHE A 19 1.59 0.95 2.46
CA PHE A 19 2.77 0.10 2.58
C PHE A 19 2.91 -0.46 4.00
N GLY A 20 2.88 0.41 5.02
CA GLY A 20 3.00 0.02 6.42
C GLY A 20 1.85 -0.87 6.89
N PHE A 21 0.62 -0.53 6.50
CA PHE A 21 -0.57 -1.30 6.83
C PHE A 21 -0.50 -2.72 6.25
N ASP A 22 -0.19 -2.85 4.95
CA ASP A 22 -0.15 -4.15 4.27
C ASP A 22 0.91 -5.09 4.86
N MET A 23 2.07 -4.54 5.26
CA MET A 23 3.12 -5.30 5.91
C MET A 23 2.74 -5.76 7.33
N ALA A 24 2.01 -4.96 8.08
CA ALA A 24 1.71 -5.22 9.49
C ALA A 24 0.41 -5.99 9.70
N VAL A 25 -0.59 -5.86 8.83
CA VAL A 25 -1.89 -6.54 8.97
C VAL A 25 -1.75 -8.07 9.05
N ILE A 26 -0.74 -8.61 8.39
CA ILE A 26 -0.46 -10.05 8.36
C ILE A 26 -0.18 -10.63 9.76
N ALA A 27 0.39 -9.83 10.67
CA ALA A 27 0.70 -10.30 12.02
C ALA A 27 -0.56 -10.73 12.80
N GLY A 28 -1.69 -10.03 12.61
CA GLY A 28 -2.96 -10.42 13.20
C GLY A 28 -3.75 -11.44 12.36
N ALA A 29 -3.62 -11.37 11.04
CA ALA A 29 -4.37 -12.24 10.14
C ALA A 29 -3.79 -13.67 10.06
N LEU A 30 -2.47 -13.83 10.14
CA LEU A 30 -1.80 -15.13 9.94
C LEU A 30 -2.31 -16.24 10.87
N PRO A 31 -2.45 -16.06 12.21
CA PRO A 31 -2.97 -17.11 13.08
C PRO A 31 -4.39 -17.56 12.68
N LEU A 32 -5.23 -16.63 12.27
CA LEU A 32 -6.62 -16.90 11.87
C LEU A 32 -6.68 -17.60 10.51
N VAL A 33 -5.86 -17.18 9.56
CA VAL A 33 -5.73 -17.81 8.23
C VAL A 33 -5.19 -19.23 8.38
N LYS A 34 -4.18 -19.43 9.23
CA LYS A 34 -3.64 -20.75 9.56
C LYS A 34 -4.71 -21.68 10.09
N GLN A 35 -5.51 -21.23 11.05
CA GLN A 35 -6.59 -22.01 11.63
C GLN A 35 -7.69 -22.30 10.61
N PHE A 36 -8.05 -21.31 9.78
CA PHE A 36 -9.12 -21.43 8.80
C PHE A 36 -8.81 -22.43 7.66
N PHE A 37 -7.60 -22.40 7.12
CA PHE A 37 -7.18 -23.26 6.00
C PHE A 37 -6.37 -24.49 6.43
N GLY A 38 -6.05 -24.66 7.72
CA GLY A 38 -5.21 -25.75 8.20
C GLY A 38 -3.79 -25.74 7.64
N LEU A 39 -3.15 -24.54 7.59
CA LEU A 39 -1.89 -24.37 6.89
C LEU A 39 -0.72 -25.12 7.54
N THR A 40 0.08 -25.78 6.71
CA THR A 40 1.39 -26.29 7.09
C THR A 40 2.41 -25.16 7.24
N PRO A 41 3.53 -25.34 7.99
CA PRO A 41 4.57 -24.31 8.13
C PRO A 41 5.12 -23.78 6.80
N ASN A 42 5.24 -24.64 5.79
CA ASN A 42 5.67 -24.23 4.45
C ASN A 42 4.64 -23.30 3.78
N GLN A 43 3.35 -23.60 3.91
CA GLN A 43 2.28 -22.76 3.38
C GLN A 43 2.20 -21.42 4.11
N GLU A 44 2.43 -21.38 5.43
CA GLU A 44 2.55 -20.10 6.16
C GLU A 44 3.69 -19.27 5.61
N GLY A 45 4.86 -19.85 5.36
CA GLY A 45 6.01 -19.19 4.76
C GLY A 45 5.69 -18.62 3.36
N ILE A 46 5.02 -19.41 2.50
CA ILE A 46 4.58 -18.96 1.16
C ILE A 46 3.58 -17.80 1.27
N PHE A 47 2.64 -17.87 2.19
CA PHE A 47 1.65 -16.79 2.40
C PHE A 47 2.32 -15.48 2.81
N VAL A 48 3.27 -15.52 3.76
CA VAL A 48 4.02 -14.34 4.18
C VAL A 48 4.90 -13.80 3.05
N SER A 49 5.59 -14.69 2.33
CA SER A 49 6.53 -14.33 1.26
C SER A 49 5.85 -13.84 -0.01
N SER A 50 4.58 -14.18 -0.25
CA SER A 50 3.86 -13.84 -1.48
C SER A 50 3.85 -12.33 -1.75
N ALA A 51 3.64 -11.50 -0.72
CA ALA A 51 3.68 -10.06 -0.84
C ALA A 51 5.11 -9.54 -1.12
N LEU A 52 6.13 -10.16 -0.53
CA LEU A 52 7.54 -9.79 -0.77
C LEU A 52 7.95 -10.10 -2.21
N ILE A 53 7.54 -11.25 -2.75
CA ILE A 53 7.77 -11.62 -4.15
C ILE A 53 7.09 -10.60 -5.07
N GLY A 54 5.83 -10.26 -4.79
CA GLY A 54 5.12 -9.20 -5.51
C GLY A 54 5.86 -7.85 -5.44
N CYS A 55 6.38 -7.49 -4.27
CA CYS A 55 7.13 -6.24 -4.05
C CYS A 55 8.39 -6.19 -4.94
N ILE A 56 9.16 -7.27 -5.02
CA ILE A 56 10.33 -7.36 -5.92
C ILE A 56 9.91 -7.10 -7.36
N VAL A 57 8.85 -7.73 -7.84
CA VAL A 57 8.32 -7.50 -9.20
C VAL A 57 7.92 -6.03 -9.38
N GLY A 58 7.20 -5.44 -8.42
CA GLY A 58 6.80 -4.04 -8.46
C GLY A 58 8.00 -3.09 -8.57
N VAL A 59 9.02 -3.30 -7.74
CA VAL A 59 10.25 -2.49 -7.73
C VAL A 59 10.98 -2.54 -9.07
N LEU A 60 11.15 -3.73 -9.65
CA LEU A 60 11.91 -3.91 -10.89
C LEU A 60 11.36 -3.11 -12.07
N PHE A 61 10.05 -2.97 -12.16
CA PHE A 61 9.42 -2.30 -13.30
C PHE A 61 9.09 -0.83 -13.04
N THR A 62 8.97 -0.40 -11.78
CA THR A 62 8.50 0.95 -11.42
C THR A 62 9.37 2.05 -12.00
N GLY A 63 10.70 1.93 -11.98
CA GLY A 63 11.61 2.95 -12.50
C GLY A 63 11.32 3.27 -13.96
N SER A 64 11.33 2.25 -14.83
CA SER A 64 11.08 2.39 -16.26
C SER A 64 9.69 2.91 -16.57
N PHE A 65 8.65 2.41 -15.87
CA PHE A 65 7.28 2.86 -16.07
C PHE A 65 7.08 4.31 -15.60
N SER A 66 7.64 4.67 -14.45
CA SER A 66 7.55 6.01 -13.90
C SER A 66 8.26 7.06 -14.76
N ASP A 67 9.38 6.69 -15.39
CA ASP A 67 10.08 7.58 -16.32
C ASP A 67 9.34 7.76 -17.64
N LYS A 68 8.67 6.72 -18.13
CA LYS A 68 7.94 6.73 -19.39
C LYS A 68 6.57 7.41 -19.30
N TYR A 69 5.79 7.08 -18.29
CA TYR A 69 4.40 7.48 -18.18
C TYR A 69 4.13 8.62 -17.19
N GLY A 70 5.09 8.94 -16.32
CA GLY A 70 4.93 9.93 -15.26
C GLY A 70 4.66 9.31 -13.91
N ARG A 71 4.68 10.15 -12.88
CA ARG A 71 4.55 9.68 -11.49
C ARG A 71 3.10 9.46 -11.10
N LYS A 72 2.19 10.34 -11.56
CA LYS A 72 0.75 10.28 -11.27
C LYS A 72 0.10 8.98 -11.75
N PRO A 73 0.23 8.54 -13.03
CA PRO A 73 -0.36 7.28 -13.48
C PRO A 73 0.17 6.07 -12.72
N VAL A 74 1.47 6.05 -12.41
CA VAL A 74 2.10 4.94 -11.69
C VAL A 74 1.61 4.89 -10.24
N LEU A 75 1.42 6.05 -9.57
CA LEU A 75 0.80 6.12 -8.24
C LEU A 75 -0.66 5.63 -8.28
N THR A 76 -1.42 5.99 -9.33
CA THR A 76 -2.79 5.52 -9.52
C THR A 76 -2.85 4.00 -9.69
N VAL A 77 -1.95 3.42 -10.49
CA VAL A 77 -1.85 1.95 -10.63
C VAL A 77 -1.56 1.30 -9.29
N ALA A 78 -0.61 1.85 -8.51
CA ALA A 78 -0.31 1.32 -7.17
C ALA A 78 -1.56 1.32 -6.26
N SER A 79 -2.33 2.42 -6.25
CA SER A 79 -3.54 2.52 -5.42
C SER A 79 -4.62 1.51 -5.82
N ILE A 80 -4.80 1.27 -7.12
CA ILE A 80 -5.73 0.27 -7.65
C ILE A 80 -5.29 -1.15 -7.26
N LEU A 81 -3.99 -1.45 -7.35
CA LEU A 81 -3.45 -2.76 -6.93
C LEU A 81 -3.65 -3.00 -5.44
N PHE A 82 -3.45 -1.99 -4.59
CA PHE A 82 -3.78 -2.08 -3.17
C PHE A 82 -5.26 -2.36 -2.93
N LEU A 83 -6.14 -1.67 -3.65
CA LEU A 83 -7.59 -1.86 -3.52
C LEU A 83 -8.02 -3.27 -3.95
N ILE A 84 -7.52 -3.74 -5.10
CA ILE A 84 -7.77 -5.10 -5.61
C ILE A 84 -7.27 -6.14 -4.59
N SER A 85 -6.09 -5.93 -4.01
CA SER A 85 -5.54 -6.83 -3.00
C SER A 85 -6.39 -6.86 -1.73
N ALA A 86 -6.73 -5.70 -1.16
CA ALA A 86 -7.51 -5.61 0.07
C ALA A 86 -8.89 -6.28 -0.08
N VAL A 87 -9.60 -5.96 -1.17
CA VAL A 87 -10.91 -6.57 -1.46
C VAL A 87 -10.75 -8.04 -1.81
N GLY A 88 -9.79 -8.38 -2.67
CA GLY A 88 -9.55 -9.74 -3.11
C GLY A 88 -9.18 -10.68 -1.95
N CYS A 89 -8.30 -10.24 -1.04
CA CYS A 89 -8.02 -10.99 0.19
C CYS A 89 -9.27 -11.15 1.05
N GLY A 90 -10.07 -10.08 1.19
CA GLY A 90 -11.29 -10.10 1.99
C GLY A 90 -12.37 -11.07 1.49
N VAL A 91 -12.47 -11.29 0.17
CA VAL A 91 -13.45 -12.20 -0.44
C VAL A 91 -12.87 -13.58 -0.77
N SER A 92 -11.59 -13.83 -0.49
CA SER A 92 -10.93 -15.09 -0.82
C SER A 92 -11.60 -16.29 -0.14
N SER A 93 -11.96 -17.30 -0.93
CA SER A 93 -12.51 -18.57 -0.46
C SER A 93 -11.47 -19.70 -0.46
N THR A 94 -10.37 -19.54 -1.18
CA THR A 94 -9.30 -20.54 -1.25
C THR A 94 -7.95 -19.92 -0.89
N TYR A 95 -7.06 -20.77 -0.38
CA TYR A 95 -5.68 -20.37 -0.04
C TYR A 95 -4.92 -19.83 -1.26
N LEU A 96 -5.09 -20.45 -2.44
CA LEU A 96 -4.43 -19.98 -3.66
C LEU A 96 -4.89 -18.58 -4.07
N MET A 97 -6.18 -18.31 -3.97
CA MET A 97 -6.75 -16.98 -4.25
C MET A 97 -6.16 -15.93 -3.31
N LEU A 98 -6.03 -16.27 -2.02
CA LEU A 98 -5.45 -15.39 -1.02
C LEU A 98 -3.98 -15.04 -1.35
N ILE A 99 -3.16 -16.03 -1.75
CA ILE A 99 -1.76 -15.82 -2.16
C ILE A 99 -1.66 -14.90 -3.39
N ILE A 100 -2.52 -15.12 -4.38
CA ILE A 100 -2.53 -14.31 -5.61
C ILE A 100 -2.83 -12.85 -5.29
N PHE A 101 -3.87 -12.58 -4.50
CA PHE A 101 -4.22 -11.21 -4.12
C PHE A 101 -3.17 -10.56 -3.22
N ARG A 102 -2.51 -11.33 -2.34
CA ARG A 102 -1.35 -10.86 -1.56
C ARG A 102 -0.18 -10.49 -2.48
N GLY A 103 0.10 -11.29 -3.51
CA GLY A 103 1.11 -10.99 -4.51
C GLY A 103 0.79 -9.70 -5.28
N ILE A 104 -0.47 -9.50 -5.68
CA ILE A 104 -0.94 -8.26 -6.33
C ILE A 104 -0.73 -7.05 -5.42
N GLY A 105 -1.08 -7.16 -4.13
CA GLY A 105 -0.81 -6.12 -3.13
C GLY A 105 0.67 -5.82 -3.00
N GLY A 106 1.49 -6.87 -2.97
CA GLY A 106 2.94 -6.74 -2.96
C GLY A 106 3.49 -5.93 -4.14
N ILE A 107 2.97 -6.14 -5.36
CA ILE A 107 3.33 -5.30 -6.52
C ILE A 107 3.00 -3.83 -6.24
N GLY A 108 1.81 -3.54 -5.70
CA GLY A 108 1.42 -2.19 -5.28
C GLY A 108 2.39 -1.59 -4.25
N VAL A 109 2.81 -2.40 -3.26
CA VAL A 109 3.83 -2.03 -2.26
C VAL A 109 5.15 -1.65 -2.94
N GLY A 110 5.64 -2.49 -3.87
CA GLY A 110 6.87 -2.25 -4.60
C GLY A 110 6.83 -0.97 -5.44
N ILE A 111 5.71 -0.71 -6.10
CA ILE A 111 5.49 0.54 -6.85
C ILE A 111 5.50 1.74 -5.90
N ALA A 112 4.73 1.71 -4.84
CA ALA A 112 4.60 2.82 -3.89
C ALA A 112 5.93 3.13 -3.20
N SER A 113 6.75 2.13 -2.90
CA SER A 113 8.06 2.30 -2.25
C SER A 113 9.04 3.17 -3.04
N ILE A 114 8.89 3.21 -4.36
CA ILE A 114 9.72 4.02 -5.26
C ILE A 114 9.01 5.31 -5.65
N VAL A 115 7.76 5.22 -6.15
CA VAL A 115 7.10 6.37 -6.76
C VAL A 115 6.71 7.44 -5.74
N VAL A 116 6.32 7.04 -4.50
CA VAL A 116 5.88 7.99 -3.47
C VAL A 116 7.02 8.90 -3.02
N PRO A 117 8.16 8.39 -2.52
CA PRO A 117 9.26 9.26 -2.10
C PRO A 117 9.87 10.04 -3.26
N LEU A 118 9.91 9.47 -4.48
CA LEU A 118 10.36 10.15 -5.68
C LEU A 118 9.46 11.34 -6.01
N TYR A 119 8.14 11.15 -6.05
CA TYR A 119 7.18 12.21 -6.31
C TYR A 119 7.28 13.33 -5.26
N ILE A 120 7.31 12.97 -3.97
CA ILE A 120 7.48 13.93 -2.86
C ILE A 120 8.76 14.75 -3.04
N ALA A 121 9.87 14.10 -3.40
CA ALA A 121 11.14 14.79 -3.62
C ALA A 121 11.11 15.76 -4.81
N GLU A 122 10.34 15.41 -5.87
CA GLU A 122 10.23 16.22 -7.09
C GLU A 122 9.34 17.45 -6.93
N ILE A 123 8.25 17.36 -6.16
CA ILE A 123 7.34 18.49 -5.90
C ILE A 123 7.85 19.42 -4.79
N SER A 124 8.79 18.95 -3.96
CA SER A 124 9.22 19.68 -2.78
C SER A 124 10.28 20.72 -3.09
N PRO A 125 10.14 21.96 -2.52
CA PRO A 125 11.21 22.94 -2.55
C PRO A 125 12.50 22.38 -1.96
N SER A 126 13.65 22.77 -2.50
CA SER A 126 14.97 22.26 -2.09
C SER A 126 15.22 22.33 -0.59
N GLN A 127 14.78 23.43 0.04
CA GLN A 127 14.94 23.69 1.48
C GLN A 127 14.16 22.71 2.38
N PHE A 128 13.04 22.16 1.91
CA PHE A 128 12.14 21.29 2.69
C PHE A 128 12.12 19.85 2.22
N ARG A 129 12.86 19.51 1.16
CA ARG A 129 12.80 18.19 0.50
C ARG A 129 13.08 17.04 1.47
N GLY A 130 14.11 17.13 2.30
CA GLY A 130 14.43 16.11 3.29
C GLY A 130 13.26 15.88 4.27
N ARG A 131 12.70 16.95 4.82
CA ARG A 131 11.55 16.87 5.73
C ARG A 131 10.31 16.30 5.04
N ALA A 132 10.06 16.66 3.79
CA ALA A 132 8.93 16.16 3.04
C ALA A 132 9.06 14.64 2.75
N VAL A 133 10.25 14.16 2.41
CA VAL A 133 10.48 12.72 2.23
C VAL A 133 10.36 11.96 3.56
N THR A 134 10.76 12.57 4.68
CA THR A 134 10.59 11.95 6.02
C THR A 134 9.10 11.73 6.35
N THR A 135 8.17 12.54 5.82
CA THR A 135 6.72 12.29 6.02
C THR A 135 6.26 10.96 5.43
N TYR A 136 6.88 10.49 4.35
CA TYR A 136 6.62 9.16 3.82
C TYR A 136 6.97 8.05 4.82
N GLN A 137 8.15 8.15 5.44
CA GLN A 137 8.57 7.18 6.47
C GLN A 137 7.66 7.24 7.71
N LEU A 138 7.25 8.45 8.11
CA LEU A 138 6.29 8.63 9.20
C LEU A 138 4.93 8.00 8.85
N ALA A 139 4.47 8.16 7.61
CA ALA A 139 3.22 7.55 7.15
C ALA A 139 3.28 6.01 7.17
N ILE A 140 4.42 5.40 6.82
CA ILE A 140 4.63 3.94 6.96
C ILE A 140 4.45 3.53 8.42
N THR A 141 5.08 4.23 9.35
CA THR A 141 4.99 3.93 10.80
C THR A 141 3.55 4.06 11.31
N PHE A 142 2.82 5.09 10.87
CA PHE A 142 1.39 5.22 11.18
C PHE A 142 0.55 4.09 10.56
N GLY A 143 0.88 3.65 9.35
CA GLY A 143 0.22 2.51 8.71
C GLY A 143 0.39 1.22 9.52
N ILE A 144 1.60 0.96 10.02
CA ILE A 144 1.90 -0.17 10.92
C ILE A 144 1.06 -0.06 12.20
N LEU A 145 1.06 1.11 12.83
CA LEU A 145 0.29 1.35 14.06
C LEU A 145 -1.20 1.11 13.84
N ILE A 146 -1.77 1.67 12.77
CA ILE A 146 -3.18 1.49 12.43
C ILE A 146 -3.51 0.02 12.18
N ALA A 147 -2.63 -0.74 11.52
CA ALA A 147 -2.83 -2.17 11.32
C ALA A 147 -2.88 -2.95 12.63
N TYR A 148 -1.95 -2.69 13.55
CA TYR A 148 -1.96 -3.35 14.86
C TYR A 148 -3.18 -2.97 15.70
N VAL A 149 -3.53 -1.68 15.74
CA VAL A 149 -4.70 -1.20 16.48
C VAL A 149 -5.98 -1.78 15.88
N SER A 150 -6.15 -1.77 14.55
CA SER A 150 -7.33 -2.35 13.90
C SER A 150 -7.44 -3.85 14.14
N ASN A 151 -6.34 -4.60 14.03
CA ASN A 151 -6.31 -6.03 14.33
C ASN A 151 -6.71 -6.31 15.78
N TYR A 152 -6.18 -5.54 16.74
CA TYR A 152 -6.52 -5.67 18.15
C TYR A 152 -8.00 -5.40 18.40
N LEU A 153 -8.53 -4.30 17.86
CA LEU A 153 -9.95 -3.94 18.03
C LEU A 153 -10.87 -4.99 17.40
N LEU A 154 -10.53 -5.51 16.22
CA LEU A 154 -11.31 -6.54 15.56
C LEU A 154 -11.34 -7.84 16.38
N ILE A 155 -10.22 -8.26 16.96
CA ILE A 155 -10.14 -9.45 17.80
C ILE A 155 -10.92 -9.24 19.12
N GLN A 156 -10.87 -8.04 19.70
CA GLN A 156 -11.50 -7.74 21.00
C GLN A 156 -13.03 -7.61 20.90
N TYR A 157 -13.54 -6.97 19.83
CA TYR A 157 -14.94 -6.60 19.73
C TYR A 157 -15.79 -7.49 18.82
N LEU A 158 -15.17 -8.26 17.93
CA LEU A 158 -15.91 -9.25 17.14
C LEU A 158 -15.80 -10.64 17.78
N PRO A 159 -16.91 -11.41 17.83
CA PRO A 159 -16.90 -12.74 18.42
C PRO A 159 -15.81 -13.63 17.80
N SER A 160 -14.98 -14.23 18.62
CA SER A 160 -13.87 -15.11 18.24
C SER A 160 -14.30 -16.37 17.44
N GLN A 161 -15.60 -16.67 17.39
CA GLN A 161 -16.19 -17.73 16.58
C GLN A 161 -16.31 -17.38 15.09
N ASN A 162 -16.05 -16.11 14.70
CA ASN A 162 -16.11 -15.69 13.31
C ASN A 162 -14.84 -16.16 12.57
N GLN A 163 -14.90 -17.35 11.98
CA GLN A 163 -13.82 -17.93 11.14
C GLN A 163 -13.38 -17.02 9.98
N GLY A 164 -14.13 -15.94 9.68
CA GLY A 164 -13.85 -14.96 8.64
C GLY A 164 -13.23 -13.65 9.12
N LEU A 165 -12.84 -13.52 10.38
CA LEU A 165 -12.32 -12.26 10.94
C LEU A 165 -11.09 -11.73 10.19
N TRP A 166 -10.19 -12.61 9.75
CA TRP A 166 -9.04 -12.25 8.93
C TRP A 166 -9.40 -11.53 7.63
N ARG A 167 -10.59 -11.83 7.05
CA ARG A 167 -11.10 -11.14 5.87
C ARG A 167 -11.36 -9.67 6.14
N VAL A 168 -11.98 -9.38 7.29
CA VAL A 168 -12.26 -8.01 7.71
C VAL A 168 -10.96 -7.24 7.95
N MET A 169 -9.93 -7.89 8.52
CA MET A 169 -8.61 -7.26 8.71
C MET A 169 -8.02 -6.76 7.39
N PHE A 170 -8.09 -7.55 6.31
CA PHE A 170 -7.65 -7.10 4.98
C PHE A 170 -8.56 -6.03 4.40
N LEU A 171 -9.88 -6.14 4.55
CA LEU A 171 -10.84 -5.17 4.04
C LEU A 171 -10.68 -3.77 4.66
N VAL A 172 -10.21 -3.65 5.90
CA VAL A 172 -9.89 -2.35 6.52
C VAL A 172 -8.86 -1.60 5.66
N GLY A 173 -7.90 -2.30 5.04
CA GLY A 173 -6.94 -1.71 4.12
C GLY A 173 -7.55 -1.12 2.84
N ALA A 174 -8.78 -1.49 2.49
CA ALA A 174 -9.48 -0.88 1.35
C ALA A 174 -9.82 0.60 1.59
N ILE A 175 -10.03 1.01 2.85
CA ILE A 175 -10.36 2.40 3.19
C ILE A 175 -9.25 3.37 2.75
N PRO A 176 -7.99 3.24 3.23
CA PRO A 176 -6.92 4.11 2.77
C PRO A 176 -6.57 3.90 1.29
N ALA A 177 -6.81 2.72 0.72
CA ALA A 177 -6.61 2.48 -0.72
C ALA A 177 -7.60 3.27 -1.58
N ILE A 178 -8.86 3.35 -1.19
CA ILE A 178 -9.87 4.18 -1.84
C ILE A 178 -9.50 5.66 -1.73
N LEU A 179 -9.10 6.10 -0.53
CA LEU A 179 -8.69 7.48 -0.31
C LEU A 179 -7.48 7.87 -1.17
N LEU A 180 -6.48 6.99 -1.28
CA LEU A 180 -5.34 7.21 -2.17
C LEU A 180 -5.77 7.23 -3.64
N SER A 181 -6.65 6.32 -4.08
CA SER A 181 -7.13 6.26 -5.47
C SER A 181 -7.88 7.53 -5.88
N ILE A 182 -8.77 8.00 -5.01
CA ILE A 182 -9.49 9.26 -5.21
C ILE A 182 -8.50 10.43 -5.18
N GLY A 183 -7.61 10.47 -4.18
CA GLY A 183 -6.62 11.53 -4.02
C GLY A 183 -5.66 11.62 -5.19
N ALA A 184 -5.18 10.49 -5.72
CA ALA A 184 -4.28 10.44 -6.87
C ALA A 184 -4.88 11.06 -8.15
N TYR A 185 -6.21 11.06 -8.28
CA TYR A 185 -6.89 11.73 -9.39
C TYR A 185 -6.68 13.26 -9.34
N PHE A 186 -6.69 13.85 -8.14
CA PHE A 186 -6.55 15.30 -7.94
C PHE A 186 -5.09 15.78 -7.87
N VAL A 187 -4.15 14.85 -7.66
CA VAL A 187 -2.72 15.19 -7.60
C VAL A 187 -2.22 15.57 -9.00
N PRO A 188 -1.50 16.70 -9.18
CA PRO A 188 -0.90 17.08 -10.46
C PRO A 188 0.26 16.14 -10.83
N GLU A 189 0.67 16.14 -12.08
CA GLU A 189 1.90 15.43 -12.48
C GLU A 189 3.14 16.14 -11.94
N SER A 190 4.26 15.40 -11.83
CA SER A 190 5.52 15.96 -11.35
C SER A 190 6.03 17.08 -12.28
N PRO A 191 6.31 18.29 -11.75
CA PRO A 191 6.88 19.37 -12.56
C PRO A 191 8.21 18.99 -13.22
N ARG A 192 9.04 18.21 -12.52
CA ARG A 192 10.34 17.75 -13.06
C ARG A 192 10.18 16.78 -14.21
N TRP A 193 9.19 15.90 -14.12
CA TRP A 193 8.91 14.96 -15.21
C TRP A 193 8.34 15.69 -16.42
N LEU A 194 7.43 16.66 -16.24
CA LEU A 194 6.88 17.46 -17.32
C LEU A 194 7.97 18.19 -18.10
N LEU A 195 8.93 18.81 -17.39
CA LEU A 195 10.10 19.45 -18.03
C LEU A 195 10.96 18.46 -18.80
N LYS A 196 11.17 17.22 -18.27
CA LYS A 196 11.95 16.18 -18.95
C LYS A 196 11.33 15.73 -20.27
N VAL A 197 10.01 15.71 -20.35
CA VAL A 197 9.26 15.25 -21.54
C VAL A 197 8.92 16.41 -22.50
N GLY A 198 9.32 17.65 -22.18
CA GLY A 198 9.07 18.84 -23.03
C GLY A 198 7.60 19.29 -23.04
N ARG A 199 6.85 18.93 -22.03
CA ARG A 199 5.47 19.39 -21.80
C ARG A 199 5.50 20.52 -20.75
N ASN A 200 5.42 21.77 -21.23
CA ASN A 200 5.26 22.97 -20.38
C ASN A 200 3.80 23.17 -20.01
#